data_c270505169dbb35c48919bf85aff8fc1
#
_entry.id   c270505169dbb35c48919bf85aff8fc1
#
_cell.length_a   1.000
_cell.length_b   1.000
_cell.length_c   1.000
_cell.angle_alpha   90.00
_cell.angle_beta   90.00
_cell.angle_gamma   90.00
#
_symmetry.space_group_name_H-M   'P 1'
#
loop_
_entity.id
_entity.type
_entity.pdbx_description
1 polymer ?
#
loop_
_entity_poly.entity_id
_entity_poly.type
_entity_poly.pdbx_seq_one_letter_code
_entity_poly.pdbx_strand_id
1 'polypeptide(L)'
;MSGTAGRRHILFVTGTRADYGKLKSVIRAVDDADDFDYTIFATGMHLLDKYGTTWKEIEKDGFSNIFLFFNQDHFTDSMMDRVLADTIKGISHFVAEHHIDLIVVHGDRVEALAGAIVGSLNGVLVGHIEGGELSGTVDELMRHTITKMSHLHFVSNQEASSRVVGMGEYADKVHVIGSPNIDIMLSPDLPSIDEVRRYYEFPDGEFALVALHPVVGASGELYDDTAALLAALSATQRRFVVLYPNNDTGSGEILRAIGEVDGDPAFRVLPSMKFEYYLTALRHASVVVGNSSSGIHEAPVYGVPSVNIGSRQHNRFEHPSIQHVPFDAGPIVTALDQAWGTRFEPTMHFGSGTSAESFLAVLRRPETWTTTVLKQFSD
;
A
#
# COMPACT_ATOMS: atom_id res chain seq x y z
N MET A 1 5.38 45.08 -4.25
CA MET A 1 5.37 44.25 -5.46
C MET A 1 4.74 42.94 -5.06
N SER A 2 3.46 42.74 -5.33
CA SER A 2 2.78 41.48 -5.10
C SER A 2 3.20 40.55 -6.24
N GLY A 3 4.26 39.77 -6.00
CA GLY A 3 4.55 38.64 -6.87
C GLY A 3 3.40 37.66 -6.78
N THR A 4 2.82 37.27 -7.90
CA THR A 4 2.01 36.07 -8.02
C THR A 4 2.87 34.96 -7.50
N ALA A 5 2.60 34.44 -6.28
CA ALA A 5 3.23 33.24 -5.79
C ALA A 5 2.88 32.16 -6.81
N GLY A 6 3.89 31.63 -7.49
CA GLY A 6 3.71 30.50 -8.41
C GLY A 6 3.05 29.35 -7.65
N ARG A 7 2.28 28.51 -8.37
CA ARG A 7 1.69 27.30 -7.80
C ARG A 7 2.80 26.44 -7.18
N ARG A 8 2.52 25.81 -6.05
CA ARG A 8 3.44 24.88 -5.41
C ARG A 8 3.43 23.56 -6.16
N HIS A 9 4.61 23.04 -6.50
CA HIS A 9 4.75 21.78 -7.25
C HIS A 9 5.00 20.60 -6.32
N ILE A 10 4.12 19.60 -6.38
CA ILE A 10 4.15 18.41 -5.56
C ILE A 10 4.54 17.19 -6.41
N LEU A 11 5.59 16.48 -6.00
CA LEU A 11 6.02 15.24 -6.62
C LEU A 11 5.49 14.04 -5.82
N PHE A 12 4.56 13.28 -6.37
CA PHE A 12 4.10 12.02 -5.79
C PHE A 12 4.94 10.86 -6.33
N VAL A 13 5.55 10.08 -5.44
CA VAL A 13 6.34 8.90 -5.82
C VAL A 13 5.52 7.64 -5.59
N THR A 14 5.37 6.81 -6.63
CA THR A 14 4.63 5.54 -6.52
C THR A 14 5.34 4.42 -7.27
N GLY A 15 5.41 3.23 -6.62
CA GLY A 15 6.10 2.05 -7.13
C GLY A 15 5.19 0.88 -7.51
N THR A 16 3.92 0.88 -7.03
CA THR A 16 3.00 -0.24 -7.24
C THR A 16 1.55 0.22 -7.41
N ARG A 17 0.72 -0.63 -8.03
CA ARG A 17 -0.72 -0.40 -8.13
C ARG A 17 -1.38 -0.18 -6.76
N ALA A 18 -1.00 -0.97 -5.76
CA ALA A 18 -1.58 -0.88 -4.42
C ALA A 18 -1.21 0.45 -3.73
N ASP A 19 0.02 0.89 -3.92
CA ASP A 19 0.51 2.16 -3.41
C ASP A 19 -0.18 3.35 -4.11
N TYR A 20 -0.22 3.35 -5.45
CA TYR A 20 -0.95 4.35 -6.21
C TYR A 20 -2.44 4.40 -5.81
N GLY A 21 -3.08 3.23 -5.67
CA GLY A 21 -4.48 3.16 -5.25
C GLY A 21 -4.73 3.89 -3.93
N LYS A 22 -3.81 3.77 -2.98
CA LYS A 22 -3.89 4.49 -1.70
C LYS A 22 -3.62 5.99 -1.82
N LEU A 23 -2.76 6.41 -2.75
CA LEU A 23 -2.46 7.82 -3.00
C LEU A 23 -3.50 8.54 -3.85
N LYS A 24 -4.35 7.82 -4.57
CA LYS A 24 -5.21 8.35 -5.63
C LYS A 24 -6.14 9.47 -5.15
N SER A 25 -6.76 9.35 -3.98
CA SER A 25 -7.65 10.39 -3.43
C SER A 25 -6.89 11.69 -3.15
N VAL A 26 -5.68 11.57 -2.60
CA VAL A 26 -4.81 12.72 -2.30
C VAL A 26 -4.31 13.39 -3.57
N ILE A 27 -3.90 12.61 -4.58
CA ILE A 27 -3.46 13.14 -5.88
C ILE A 27 -4.64 13.86 -6.55
N ARG A 28 -5.85 13.29 -6.51
CA ARG A 28 -7.04 13.91 -7.09
C ARG A 28 -7.37 15.25 -6.40
N ALA A 29 -7.29 15.30 -5.08
CA ALA A 29 -7.53 16.54 -4.35
C ALA A 29 -6.54 17.66 -4.73
N VAL A 30 -5.29 17.29 -5.02
CA VAL A 30 -4.27 18.24 -5.48
C VAL A 30 -4.49 18.63 -6.95
N ASP A 31 -4.86 17.69 -7.82
CA ASP A 31 -5.18 17.93 -9.24
C ASP A 31 -6.38 18.89 -9.41
N ASP A 32 -7.41 18.71 -8.56
CA ASP A 32 -8.61 19.55 -8.56
C ASP A 32 -8.39 20.94 -7.91
N ALA A 33 -7.23 21.15 -7.28
CA ALA A 33 -6.91 22.40 -6.58
C ALA A 33 -6.15 23.39 -7.47
N ASP A 34 -6.68 24.61 -7.62
CA ASP A 34 -6.07 25.68 -8.45
C ASP A 34 -4.73 26.23 -7.91
N ASP A 35 -4.40 25.94 -6.67
CA ASP A 35 -3.24 26.47 -5.93
C ASP A 35 -2.00 25.57 -5.99
N PHE A 36 -2.12 24.38 -6.58
CA PHE A 36 -1.03 23.39 -6.69
C PHE A 36 -0.83 22.91 -8.13
N ASP A 37 0.42 22.52 -8.41
CA ASP A 37 0.79 21.71 -9.56
C ASP A 37 1.33 20.36 -9.03
N TYR A 38 1.30 19.31 -9.84
CA TYR A 38 1.81 18.00 -9.43
C TYR A 38 2.51 17.28 -10.57
N THR A 39 3.33 16.31 -10.19
CA THR A 39 3.83 15.23 -11.07
C THR A 39 3.75 13.91 -10.34
N ILE A 40 3.33 12.86 -11.02
CA ILE A 40 3.36 11.48 -10.53
C ILE A 40 4.63 10.81 -11.09
N PHE A 41 5.60 10.54 -10.21
CA PHE A 41 6.79 9.75 -10.55
C PHE A 41 6.45 8.27 -10.39
N ALA A 42 6.10 7.63 -11.50
CA ALA A 42 5.72 6.23 -11.53
C ALA A 42 6.92 5.35 -11.90
N THR A 43 7.23 4.38 -11.05
CA THR A 43 8.40 3.50 -11.17
C THR A 43 8.08 2.08 -10.69
N GLY A 44 9.06 1.24 -10.48
CA GLY A 44 8.89 -0.07 -9.88
C GLY A 44 7.98 -1.01 -10.67
N MET A 45 7.11 -1.69 -9.96
CA MET A 45 6.17 -2.67 -10.53
C MET A 45 5.20 -2.07 -11.54
N HIS A 46 4.98 -0.74 -11.51
CA HIS A 46 4.14 -0.06 -12.50
C HIS A 46 4.60 -0.27 -13.94
N LEU A 47 5.89 -0.49 -14.15
CA LEU A 47 6.52 -0.58 -15.47
C LEU A 47 6.81 -2.02 -15.90
N LEU A 48 6.50 -3.02 -15.07
CA LEU A 48 6.74 -4.43 -15.34
C LEU A 48 5.53 -5.10 -15.99
N ASP A 49 5.71 -5.71 -17.15
CA ASP A 49 4.66 -6.39 -17.92
C ASP A 49 4.02 -7.54 -17.12
N LYS A 50 4.81 -8.27 -16.32
CA LYS A 50 4.31 -9.36 -15.47
C LYS A 50 3.24 -8.92 -14.46
N TYR A 51 3.19 -7.63 -14.11
CA TYR A 51 2.17 -7.03 -13.23
C TYR A 51 1.12 -6.21 -14.00
N GLY A 52 1.14 -6.24 -15.34
CA GLY A 52 0.13 -5.64 -16.21
C GLY A 52 0.35 -4.19 -16.57
N THR A 53 1.59 -3.68 -16.49
CA THR A 53 1.96 -2.31 -16.92
C THR A 53 1.02 -1.25 -16.32
N THR A 54 0.93 -1.25 -14.99
CA THR A 54 -0.14 -0.59 -14.23
C THR A 54 -0.09 0.95 -14.23
N TRP A 55 1.00 1.56 -14.74
CA TRP A 55 1.03 3.00 -14.96
C TRP A 55 -0.06 3.50 -15.93
N LYS A 56 -0.53 2.62 -16.85
CA LYS A 56 -1.66 2.93 -17.74
C LYS A 56 -2.98 3.13 -17.01
N GLU A 57 -3.09 2.67 -15.77
CA GLU A 57 -4.26 2.94 -14.94
C GLU A 57 -4.26 4.39 -14.44
N ILE A 58 -3.07 4.94 -14.16
CA ILE A 58 -2.90 6.33 -13.78
C ILE A 58 -3.41 7.26 -14.88
N GLU A 59 -3.08 6.96 -16.16
CA GLU A 59 -3.61 7.71 -17.31
C GLU A 59 -5.13 7.55 -17.46
N LYS A 60 -5.64 6.33 -17.31
CA LYS A 60 -7.09 6.05 -17.41
C LYS A 60 -7.90 6.73 -16.32
N ASP A 61 -7.29 6.97 -15.17
CA ASP A 61 -7.89 7.74 -14.09
C ASP A 61 -7.92 9.26 -14.40
N GLY A 62 -7.37 9.68 -15.54
CA GLY A 62 -7.41 11.06 -16.04
C GLY A 62 -6.22 11.92 -15.60
N PHE A 63 -5.23 11.37 -14.93
CA PHE A 63 -4.01 12.10 -14.61
C PHE A 63 -3.10 12.22 -15.83
N SER A 64 -2.58 13.40 -16.10
CA SER A 64 -1.76 13.70 -17.28
C SER A 64 -0.28 13.94 -16.97
N ASN A 65 0.03 14.39 -15.75
CA ASN A 65 1.38 14.77 -15.36
C ASN A 65 2.11 13.55 -14.77
N ILE A 66 2.49 12.60 -15.63
CA ILE A 66 3.13 11.34 -15.25
C ILE A 66 4.54 11.30 -15.81
N PHE A 67 5.52 11.03 -14.95
CA PHE A 67 6.89 10.76 -15.32
C PHE A 67 7.21 9.28 -15.05
N LEU A 68 7.66 8.55 -16.07
CA LEU A 68 7.95 7.13 -15.99
C LEU A 68 9.45 6.90 -15.87
N PHE A 69 9.88 6.15 -14.85
CA PHE A 69 11.28 5.82 -14.65
C PHE A 69 11.49 4.33 -14.36
N PHE A 70 12.27 3.65 -15.20
CA PHE A 70 12.63 2.25 -15.04
C PHE A 70 13.77 2.09 -14.04
N ASN A 71 13.49 1.47 -12.89
CA ASN A 71 14.45 1.26 -11.80
C ASN A 71 14.84 -0.21 -11.58
N GLN A 72 14.34 -1.12 -12.42
CA GLN A 72 14.63 -2.56 -12.31
C GLN A 72 14.46 -3.27 -13.64
N ASP A 73 15.16 -4.40 -13.82
CA ASP A 73 15.10 -5.24 -15.01
C ASP A 73 13.83 -6.10 -15.03
N HIS A 74 13.31 -6.34 -16.22
CA HIS A 74 12.17 -7.24 -16.45
C HIS A 74 12.47 -8.72 -16.18
N PHE A 75 13.75 -9.12 -16.22
CA PHE A 75 14.18 -10.52 -16.30
C PHE A 75 14.86 -11.07 -15.06
N THR A 76 15.23 -10.22 -14.11
CA THR A 76 15.91 -10.64 -12.88
C THR A 76 15.13 -10.22 -11.65
N ASP A 77 15.17 -11.05 -10.59
CA ASP A 77 14.74 -10.62 -9.27
C ASP A 77 15.72 -9.56 -8.78
N SER A 78 15.34 -8.29 -8.97
CA SER A 78 16.18 -7.17 -8.57
C SER A 78 16.27 -7.12 -7.05
N MET A 79 17.49 -7.07 -6.52
CA MET A 79 17.71 -6.88 -5.09
C MET A 79 17.24 -5.48 -4.67
N MET A 80 16.60 -5.39 -3.52
CA MET A 80 15.98 -4.14 -3.02
C MET A 80 16.97 -2.97 -2.94
N ASP A 81 18.23 -3.23 -2.58
CA ASP A 81 19.29 -2.22 -2.53
C ASP A 81 19.62 -1.63 -3.90
N ARG A 82 19.60 -2.43 -4.97
CA ARG A 82 19.81 -1.97 -6.35
C ARG A 82 18.62 -1.14 -6.83
N VAL A 83 17.40 -1.63 -6.58
CA VAL A 83 16.17 -0.88 -6.89
C VAL A 83 16.19 0.48 -6.18
N LEU A 84 16.59 0.52 -4.90
CA LEU A 84 16.75 1.75 -4.15
C LEU A 84 17.78 2.69 -4.82
N ALA A 85 18.96 2.19 -5.16
CA ALA A 85 20.03 2.99 -5.75
C ALA A 85 19.60 3.60 -7.09
N ASP A 86 18.95 2.82 -7.97
CA ASP A 86 18.50 3.30 -9.27
C ASP A 86 17.33 4.28 -9.13
N THR A 87 16.42 4.06 -8.18
CA THR A 87 15.32 4.99 -7.89
C THR A 87 15.85 6.33 -7.37
N ILE A 88 16.84 6.31 -6.47
CA ILE A 88 17.53 7.54 -6.00
C ILE A 88 18.09 8.32 -7.19
N LYS A 89 18.80 7.68 -8.11
CA LYS A 89 19.34 8.33 -9.32
C LYS A 89 18.23 8.98 -10.14
N GLY A 90 17.13 8.24 -10.40
CA GLY A 90 16.01 8.72 -11.20
C GLY A 90 15.35 9.96 -10.59
N ILE A 91 15.00 9.91 -9.30
CA ILE A 91 14.36 11.03 -8.61
C ILE A 91 15.33 12.20 -8.49
N SER A 92 16.63 11.95 -8.22
CA SER A 92 17.66 12.99 -8.13
C SER A 92 17.82 13.75 -9.45
N HIS A 93 17.85 13.06 -10.59
CA HIS A 93 17.86 13.69 -11.91
C HIS A 93 16.61 14.53 -12.15
N PHE A 94 15.43 13.97 -11.82
CA PHE A 94 14.17 14.68 -11.98
C PHE A 94 14.13 15.99 -11.17
N VAL A 95 14.51 15.93 -9.89
CA VAL A 95 14.54 17.11 -8.99
C VAL A 95 15.58 18.15 -9.43
N ALA A 96 16.69 17.70 -10.04
CA ALA A 96 17.70 18.65 -10.57
C ALA A 96 17.20 19.45 -11.78
N GLU A 97 16.27 18.91 -12.55
CA GLU A 97 15.73 19.55 -13.76
C GLU A 97 14.40 20.28 -13.53
N HIS A 98 13.72 20.01 -12.42
CA HIS A 98 12.40 20.54 -12.12
C HIS A 98 12.37 21.21 -10.74
N HIS A 99 11.68 22.32 -10.63
CA HIS A 99 11.43 22.93 -9.31
C HIS A 99 10.33 22.16 -8.59
N ILE A 100 10.69 21.51 -7.47
CA ILE A 100 9.77 20.73 -6.63
C ILE A 100 9.75 21.35 -5.23
N ASP A 101 8.56 21.68 -4.72
CA ASP A 101 8.38 22.23 -3.37
C ASP A 101 8.22 21.13 -2.32
N LEU A 102 7.57 20.00 -2.69
CA LEU A 102 7.28 18.89 -1.79
C LEU A 102 7.35 17.54 -2.52
N ILE A 103 8.07 16.58 -1.98
CA ILE A 103 8.01 15.18 -2.39
C ILE A 103 7.08 14.45 -1.43
N VAL A 104 6.04 13.81 -1.94
CA VAL A 104 5.11 12.99 -1.16
C VAL A 104 5.41 11.51 -1.39
N VAL A 105 5.65 10.80 -0.31
CA VAL A 105 5.91 9.37 -0.28
C VAL A 105 4.90 8.66 0.64
N HIS A 106 4.59 7.40 0.32
CA HIS A 106 3.61 6.63 1.07
C HIS A 106 4.22 5.31 1.57
N GLY A 107 3.92 4.96 2.82
CA GLY A 107 4.20 3.64 3.40
C GLY A 107 5.67 3.34 3.63
N ASP A 108 6.15 2.22 3.10
CA ASP A 108 7.36 1.54 3.54
C ASP A 108 8.20 0.90 2.42
N ARG A 109 7.94 1.26 1.18
CA ARG A 109 8.66 0.68 0.04
C ARG A 109 9.98 1.40 -0.25
N VAL A 110 10.85 0.71 -0.98
CA VAL A 110 12.16 1.26 -1.38
C VAL A 110 12.04 2.51 -2.26
N GLU A 111 10.98 2.60 -3.06
CA GLU A 111 10.71 3.76 -3.89
C GLU A 111 10.35 4.99 -3.04
N ALA A 112 9.59 4.79 -1.97
CA ALA A 112 9.27 5.82 -0.99
C ALA A 112 10.51 6.26 -0.21
N LEU A 113 11.37 5.31 0.18
CA LEU A 113 12.65 5.61 0.82
C LEU A 113 13.57 6.43 -0.09
N ALA A 114 13.64 6.09 -1.38
CA ALA A 114 14.40 6.87 -2.37
C ALA A 114 13.91 8.32 -2.46
N GLY A 115 12.60 8.53 -2.51
CA GLY A 115 11.99 9.87 -2.52
C GLY A 115 12.34 10.67 -1.27
N ALA A 116 12.28 10.04 -0.10
CA ALA A 116 12.62 10.67 1.18
C ALA A 116 14.10 11.04 1.26
N ILE A 117 15.00 10.16 0.83
CA ILE A 117 16.47 10.43 0.77
C ILE A 117 16.75 11.62 -0.16
N VAL A 118 16.21 11.59 -1.38
CA VAL A 118 16.46 12.66 -2.36
C VAL A 118 15.94 14.00 -1.87
N GLY A 119 14.71 14.05 -1.35
CA GLY A 119 14.15 15.28 -0.82
C GLY A 119 14.98 15.88 0.29
N SER A 120 15.30 15.09 1.31
CA SER A 120 16.10 15.54 2.46
C SER A 120 17.49 16.03 2.08
N LEU A 121 18.19 15.33 1.16
CA LEU A 121 19.55 15.68 0.77
C LEU A 121 19.61 16.86 -0.21
N ASN A 122 18.54 17.17 -0.92
CA ASN A 122 18.47 18.28 -1.88
C ASN A 122 17.72 19.50 -1.34
N GLY A 123 17.32 19.50 -0.07
CA GLY A 123 16.64 20.63 0.54
C GLY A 123 15.20 20.84 0.00
N VAL A 124 14.56 19.75 -0.40
CA VAL A 124 13.14 19.71 -0.79
C VAL A 124 12.34 19.14 0.38
N LEU A 125 11.18 19.74 0.70
CA LEU A 125 10.31 19.18 1.74
C LEU A 125 9.88 17.75 1.37
N VAL A 126 9.76 16.89 2.38
CA VAL A 126 9.25 15.53 2.23
C VAL A 126 8.03 15.35 3.12
N GLY A 127 6.92 14.87 2.55
CA GLY A 127 5.72 14.46 3.26
C GLY A 127 5.58 12.95 3.24
N HIS A 128 5.48 12.32 4.40
CA HIS A 128 5.30 10.89 4.55
C HIS A 128 3.87 10.55 4.97
N ILE A 129 3.16 9.81 4.13
CA ILE A 129 1.82 9.28 4.42
C ILE A 129 1.93 7.86 4.99
N GLU A 130 1.13 7.55 6.01
CA GLU A 130 1.12 6.27 6.76
C GLU A 130 2.46 5.95 7.48
N GLY A 131 3.20 6.98 7.94
CA GLY A 131 4.30 6.82 8.87
C GLY A 131 3.81 6.42 10.27
N GLY A 132 4.72 5.88 11.08
CA GLY A 132 4.45 5.56 12.49
C GLY A 132 3.70 4.26 12.74
N GLU A 133 3.34 3.49 11.73
CA GLU A 133 2.74 2.17 11.91
C GLU A 133 3.80 1.09 12.20
N LEU A 134 3.39 0.00 12.84
CA LEU A 134 4.24 -1.15 13.14
C LEU A 134 4.03 -2.26 12.11
N SER A 135 5.02 -3.11 11.95
CA SER A 135 4.94 -4.36 11.19
C SER A 135 6.04 -5.33 11.64
N GLY A 136 5.94 -6.60 11.26
CA GLY A 136 6.87 -7.64 11.72
C GLY A 136 8.06 -7.91 10.78
N THR A 137 8.41 -6.97 9.89
CA THR A 137 9.39 -7.21 8.82
C THR A 137 10.35 -6.02 8.62
N VAL A 138 11.23 -6.13 7.63
CA VAL A 138 12.11 -5.02 7.18
C VAL A 138 11.32 -3.78 6.75
N ASP A 139 10.04 -3.93 6.39
CA ASP A 139 9.14 -2.82 6.03
C ASP A 139 9.04 -1.81 7.18
N GLU A 140 9.04 -2.28 8.44
CA GLU A 140 9.03 -1.39 9.62
C GLU A 140 10.29 -0.52 9.68
N LEU A 141 11.45 -1.13 9.46
CA LEU A 141 12.72 -0.39 9.43
C LEU A 141 12.71 0.67 8.33
N MET A 142 12.24 0.30 7.13
CA MET A 142 12.12 1.25 6.02
C MET A 142 11.14 2.37 6.34
N ARG A 143 9.96 2.06 6.85
CA ARG A 143 8.93 3.06 7.24
C ARG A 143 9.48 4.06 8.24
N HIS A 144 10.14 3.58 9.29
CA HIS A 144 10.72 4.48 10.30
C HIS A 144 11.89 5.29 9.76
N THR A 145 12.68 4.74 8.84
CA THR A 145 13.73 5.49 8.14
C THR A 145 13.13 6.60 7.26
N ILE A 146 12.06 6.30 6.51
CA ILE A 146 11.33 7.30 5.71
C ILE A 146 10.77 8.40 6.63
N THR A 147 10.16 8.04 7.76
CA THR A 147 9.71 8.99 8.77
C THR A 147 10.85 9.90 9.22
N LYS A 148 12.03 9.35 9.54
CA LYS A 148 13.18 10.16 9.97
C LYS A 148 13.72 11.08 8.88
N MET A 149 13.56 10.71 7.61
CA MET A 149 13.94 11.54 6.46
C MET A 149 12.86 12.55 6.06
N SER A 150 11.65 12.48 6.60
CA SER A 150 10.52 13.33 6.21
C SER A 150 10.35 14.54 7.13
N HIS A 151 9.81 15.63 6.60
CA HIS A 151 9.59 16.90 7.29
C HIS A 151 8.17 17.08 7.78
N LEU A 152 7.20 16.48 7.06
CA LEU A 152 5.78 16.47 7.36
C LEU A 152 5.29 15.03 7.44
N HIS A 153 4.46 14.74 8.43
CA HIS A 153 3.99 13.39 8.69
C HIS A 153 2.46 13.36 8.67
N PHE A 154 1.92 12.59 7.75
CA PHE A 154 0.49 12.41 7.54
C PHE A 154 0.11 11.00 8.00
N VAL A 155 -0.33 10.88 9.23
CA VAL A 155 -0.52 9.59 9.90
C VAL A 155 -1.99 9.17 9.92
N SER A 156 -2.21 7.85 10.01
CA SER A 156 -3.56 7.26 9.95
C SER A 156 -4.38 7.48 11.22
N ASN A 157 -3.74 7.52 12.38
CA ASN A 157 -4.43 7.59 13.67
C ASN A 157 -3.55 8.22 14.77
N GLN A 158 -4.13 8.39 15.96
CA GLN A 158 -3.45 9.02 17.11
C GLN A 158 -2.29 8.17 17.66
N GLU A 159 -2.36 6.84 17.55
CA GLU A 159 -1.30 5.95 18.02
C GLU A 159 -0.07 6.07 17.13
N ALA A 160 -0.26 6.12 15.80
CA ALA A 160 0.81 6.40 14.84
C ALA A 160 1.39 7.80 15.08
N SER A 161 0.55 8.82 15.34
CA SER A 161 1.00 10.17 15.70
C SER A 161 1.89 10.17 16.94
N SER A 162 1.44 9.52 18.02
CA SER A 162 2.20 9.44 19.27
C SER A 162 3.55 8.75 19.06
N ARG A 163 3.59 7.73 18.23
CA ARG A 163 4.82 6.99 17.90
C ARG A 163 5.79 7.85 17.10
N VAL A 164 5.31 8.59 16.10
CA VAL A 164 6.14 9.49 15.28
C VAL A 164 6.72 10.60 16.15
N VAL A 165 5.92 11.22 17.03
CA VAL A 165 6.42 12.20 18.02
C VAL A 165 7.44 11.56 18.96
N GLY A 166 7.16 10.35 19.46
CA GLY A 166 8.10 9.59 20.30
C GLY A 166 9.44 9.22 19.61
N MET A 167 9.48 9.25 18.28
CA MET A 167 10.71 9.12 17.51
C MET A 167 11.51 10.43 17.39
N GLY A 168 11.06 11.51 18.05
CA GLY A 168 11.71 12.82 18.05
C GLY A 168 11.29 13.70 16.87
N GLU A 169 10.07 13.52 16.35
CA GLU A 169 9.49 14.43 15.36
C GLU A 169 8.70 15.55 16.08
N TYR A 170 8.70 16.75 15.52
CA TYR A 170 7.93 17.86 16.07
C TYR A 170 6.44 17.62 15.95
N ALA A 171 5.71 17.73 17.05
CA ALA A 171 4.28 17.43 17.10
C ALA A 171 3.44 18.31 16.14
N ASP A 172 3.87 19.56 15.88
CA ASP A 172 3.23 20.47 14.92
C ASP A 172 3.45 20.10 13.46
N LYS A 173 4.31 19.11 13.18
CA LYS A 173 4.57 18.54 11.85
C LYS A 173 3.92 17.17 11.67
N VAL A 174 3.23 16.66 12.70
CA VAL A 174 2.51 15.37 12.64
C VAL A 174 1.01 15.63 12.56
N HIS A 175 0.42 15.25 11.44
CA HIS A 175 -0.99 15.50 11.13
C HIS A 175 -1.75 14.19 11.03
N VAL A 176 -2.74 13.98 11.90
CA VAL A 176 -3.65 12.83 11.80
C VAL A 176 -4.67 13.16 10.72
N ILE A 177 -4.52 12.51 9.56
CA ILE A 177 -5.41 12.70 8.41
C ILE A 177 -6.28 11.47 8.12
N GLY A 178 -5.98 10.32 8.74
CA GLY A 178 -6.49 9.03 8.30
C GLY A 178 -5.64 8.42 7.19
N SER A 179 -5.97 7.21 6.79
CA SER A 179 -5.36 6.52 5.65
C SER A 179 -6.16 6.85 4.38
N PRO A 180 -5.50 7.34 3.30
CA PRO A 180 -6.22 7.80 2.10
C PRO A 180 -6.97 6.69 1.35
N ASN A 181 -6.61 5.41 1.54
CA ASN A 181 -7.37 4.31 0.98
C ASN A 181 -8.80 4.23 1.55
N ILE A 182 -9.02 4.71 2.78
CA ILE A 182 -10.36 4.72 3.41
C ILE A 182 -11.29 5.68 2.65
N ASP A 183 -10.77 6.76 2.08
CA ASP A 183 -11.55 7.68 1.26
C ASP A 183 -12.16 6.94 0.06
N ILE A 184 -11.36 6.08 -0.59
CA ILE A 184 -11.81 5.27 -1.72
C ILE A 184 -12.71 4.12 -1.26
N MET A 185 -12.38 3.47 -0.14
CA MET A 185 -13.19 2.38 0.42
C MET A 185 -14.62 2.80 0.75
N LEU A 186 -14.81 4.03 1.22
CA LEU A 186 -16.09 4.59 1.59
C LEU A 186 -16.78 5.34 0.45
N SER A 187 -16.14 5.45 -0.73
CA SER A 187 -16.73 6.08 -1.90
C SER A 187 -17.97 5.31 -2.39
N PRO A 188 -19.03 6.03 -2.78
CA PRO A 188 -20.18 5.43 -3.45
C PRO A 188 -19.86 4.96 -4.87
N ASP A 189 -18.74 5.37 -5.45
CA ASP A 189 -18.37 5.13 -6.86
C ASP A 189 -17.61 3.81 -7.06
N LEU A 190 -17.52 2.95 -6.03
CA LEU A 190 -16.93 1.64 -6.18
C LEU A 190 -17.74 0.78 -7.18
N PRO A 191 -17.06 -0.01 -8.04
CA PRO A 191 -17.74 -0.90 -8.98
C PRO A 191 -18.63 -1.91 -8.24
N SER A 192 -19.72 -2.32 -8.85
CA SER A 192 -20.56 -3.38 -8.30
C SER A 192 -19.85 -4.74 -8.30
N ILE A 193 -20.25 -5.65 -7.41
CA ILE A 193 -19.68 -7.01 -7.38
C ILE A 193 -19.92 -7.77 -8.71
N ASP A 194 -21.01 -7.49 -9.41
CA ASP A 194 -21.30 -8.10 -10.70
C ASP A 194 -20.37 -7.60 -11.81
N GLU A 195 -19.93 -6.33 -11.75
CA GLU A 195 -18.87 -5.81 -12.62
C GLU A 195 -17.54 -6.47 -12.34
N VAL A 196 -17.18 -6.62 -11.06
CA VAL A 196 -15.94 -7.31 -10.64
C VAL A 196 -15.95 -8.75 -11.14
N ARG A 197 -17.04 -9.48 -10.91
CA ARG A 197 -17.20 -10.86 -11.37
C ARG A 197 -17.05 -10.99 -12.87
N ARG A 198 -17.69 -10.12 -13.62
CA ARG A 198 -17.64 -10.14 -15.09
C ARG A 198 -16.24 -9.80 -15.60
N TYR A 199 -15.56 -8.84 -14.98
CA TYR A 199 -14.25 -8.37 -15.43
C TYR A 199 -13.14 -9.39 -15.13
N TYR A 200 -13.19 -10.02 -13.95
CA TYR A 200 -12.16 -10.96 -13.49
C TYR A 200 -12.58 -12.43 -13.57
N GLU A 201 -13.77 -12.69 -14.11
CA GLU A 201 -14.33 -14.04 -14.21
C GLU A 201 -14.37 -14.75 -12.83
N PHE A 202 -14.85 -14.03 -11.81
CA PHE A 202 -15.01 -14.60 -10.48
C PHE A 202 -16.06 -15.69 -10.48
N PRO A 203 -15.89 -16.73 -9.64
CA PRO A 203 -16.93 -17.71 -9.44
C PRO A 203 -18.19 -17.07 -8.83
N ASP A 204 -19.35 -17.60 -9.19
CA ASP A 204 -20.61 -17.23 -8.55
C ASP A 204 -20.64 -17.72 -7.10
N GLY A 205 -21.36 -16.99 -6.23
CA GLY A 205 -21.54 -17.34 -4.82
C GLY A 205 -20.44 -16.80 -3.91
N GLU A 206 -20.26 -17.47 -2.78
CA GLU A 206 -19.29 -17.09 -1.75
C GLU A 206 -17.85 -17.42 -2.17
N PHE A 207 -16.92 -16.56 -1.79
CA PHE A 207 -15.49 -16.74 -2.05
C PHE A 207 -14.64 -16.13 -0.93
N ALA A 208 -13.42 -16.59 -0.81
CA ALA A 208 -12.38 -15.97 0.01
C ALA A 208 -11.32 -15.30 -0.88
N LEU A 209 -10.72 -14.22 -0.38
CA LEU A 209 -9.50 -13.64 -0.96
C LEU A 209 -8.28 -14.27 -0.31
N VAL A 210 -7.31 -14.69 -1.11
CA VAL A 210 -6.04 -15.26 -0.65
C VAL A 210 -4.89 -14.38 -1.16
N ALA A 211 -4.06 -13.89 -0.25
CA ALA A 211 -2.88 -13.10 -0.58
C ALA A 211 -1.72 -13.43 0.36
N LEU A 212 -0.71 -14.10 -0.17
CA LEU A 212 0.53 -14.44 0.52
C LEU A 212 1.68 -13.63 -0.04
N HIS A 213 2.55 -13.17 0.85
CA HIS A 213 3.77 -12.45 0.50
C HIS A 213 4.97 -13.11 1.19
N PRO A 214 6.16 -13.10 0.59
CA PRO A 214 7.34 -13.60 1.24
C PRO A 214 7.67 -12.78 2.49
N VAL A 215 8.29 -13.42 3.48
CA VAL A 215 8.83 -12.77 4.68
C VAL A 215 10.34 -12.88 4.59
N VAL A 216 11.02 -11.74 4.55
CA VAL A 216 12.49 -11.69 4.48
C VAL A 216 13.08 -12.35 5.73
N GLY A 217 13.97 -13.32 5.53
CA GLY A 217 14.62 -14.06 6.62
C GLY A 217 13.84 -15.30 7.11
N ALA A 218 12.68 -15.62 6.57
CA ALA A 218 12.02 -16.88 6.79
C ALA A 218 12.81 -17.99 6.05
N SER A 219 13.19 -19.04 6.78
CA SER A 219 14.01 -20.12 6.24
C SER A 219 13.19 -21.09 5.39
N GLY A 220 13.47 -21.12 4.13
CA GLY A 220 13.66 -22.38 3.39
C GLY A 220 12.47 -23.12 2.82
N GLU A 221 11.22 -22.97 3.25
CA GLU A 221 10.11 -23.87 2.87
C GLU A 221 8.90 -23.12 2.26
N LEU A 222 9.14 -21.94 1.71
CA LEU A 222 8.06 -21.06 1.23
C LEU A 222 7.18 -21.74 0.17
N TYR A 223 7.79 -22.54 -0.69
CA TYR A 223 7.06 -23.32 -1.69
C TYR A 223 6.22 -24.42 -1.02
N ASP A 224 6.83 -25.26 -0.15
CA ASP A 224 6.16 -26.38 0.49
C ASP A 224 5.02 -25.91 1.39
N ASP A 225 5.26 -24.85 2.17
CA ASP A 225 4.25 -24.20 3.01
C ASP A 225 3.08 -23.67 2.18
N THR A 226 3.36 -22.96 1.08
CA THR A 226 2.34 -22.42 0.19
C THR A 226 1.55 -23.53 -0.49
N ALA A 227 2.22 -24.57 -0.99
CA ALA A 227 1.59 -25.73 -1.62
C ALA A 227 0.69 -26.48 -0.63
N ALA A 228 1.16 -26.70 0.60
CA ALA A 228 0.38 -27.35 1.66
C ALA A 228 -0.87 -26.52 2.02
N LEU A 229 -0.74 -25.19 2.11
CA LEU A 229 -1.87 -24.30 2.33
C LEU A 229 -2.89 -24.42 1.20
N LEU A 230 -2.45 -24.29 -0.06
CA LEU A 230 -3.37 -24.36 -1.22
C LEU A 230 -4.06 -25.70 -1.32
N ALA A 231 -3.36 -26.82 -1.04
CA ALA A 231 -3.94 -28.14 -0.97
C ALA A 231 -5.00 -28.25 0.13
N ALA A 232 -4.73 -27.69 1.31
CA ALA A 232 -5.68 -27.68 2.42
C ALA A 232 -6.91 -26.82 2.10
N LEU A 233 -6.74 -25.68 1.44
CA LEU A 233 -7.85 -24.83 0.97
C LEU A 233 -8.70 -25.55 -0.08
N SER A 234 -8.09 -26.21 -1.07
CA SER A 234 -8.80 -27.00 -2.08
C SER A 234 -9.68 -28.10 -1.44
N ALA A 235 -9.18 -28.77 -0.41
CA ALA A 235 -9.90 -29.80 0.31
C ALA A 235 -11.19 -29.30 1.00
N THR A 236 -11.33 -28.00 1.24
CA THR A 236 -12.54 -27.41 1.83
C THR A 236 -13.73 -27.31 0.86
N GLN A 237 -13.51 -27.55 -0.42
CA GLN A 237 -14.50 -27.40 -1.50
C GLN A 237 -15.12 -26.00 -1.60
N ARG A 238 -14.45 -25.00 -1.07
CA ARG A 238 -14.82 -23.58 -1.16
C ARG A 238 -14.12 -22.93 -2.36
N ARG A 239 -14.45 -21.68 -2.63
CA ARG A 239 -13.88 -20.92 -3.76
C ARG A 239 -12.95 -19.84 -3.27
N PHE A 240 -11.83 -19.71 -3.97
CA PHE A 240 -10.75 -18.81 -3.59
C PHE A 240 -10.31 -17.95 -4.78
N VAL A 241 -10.17 -16.67 -4.55
CA VAL A 241 -9.52 -15.76 -5.48
C VAL A 241 -8.12 -15.49 -4.93
N VAL A 242 -7.12 -15.97 -5.64
CA VAL A 242 -5.72 -15.92 -5.22
C VAL A 242 -5.01 -14.81 -5.97
N LEU A 243 -4.42 -13.89 -5.22
CA LEU A 243 -3.61 -12.81 -5.79
C LEU A 243 -2.12 -13.18 -5.74
N TYR A 244 -1.38 -12.79 -6.80
CA TYR A 244 0.07 -12.96 -6.81
C TYR A 244 0.72 -12.19 -5.66
N PRO A 245 1.86 -12.69 -5.13
CA PRO A 245 2.66 -11.96 -4.17
C PRO A 245 3.22 -10.66 -4.78
N ASN A 246 3.72 -9.77 -3.91
CA ASN A 246 4.59 -8.68 -4.35
C ASN A 246 5.91 -9.24 -4.93
N ASN A 247 6.80 -8.34 -5.42
CA ASN A 247 8.07 -8.71 -6.04
C ASN A 247 9.25 -8.87 -5.06
N ASP A 248 8.98 -9.03 -3.76
CA ASP A 248 10.03 -9.24 -2.76
C ASP A 248 10.73 -10.59 -2.95
N THR A 249 11.96 -10.70 -2.43
CA THR A 249 12.76 -11.93 -2.51
C THR A 249 11.98 -13.12 -1.96
N GLY A 250 11.89 -14.19 -2.73
CA GLY A 250 11.10 -15.40 -2.39
C GLY A 250 9.74 -15.47 -3.08
N SER A 251 9.30 -14.40 -3.77
CA SER A 251 8.02 -14.40 -4.49
C SER A 251 7.92 -15.50 -5.56
N GLY A 252 9.04 -15.87 -6.18
CA GLY A 252 9.11 -16.94 -7.18
C GLY A 252 8.66 -18.30 -6.64
N GLU A 253 8.97 -18.62 -5.37
CA GLU A 253 8.56 -19.88 -4.72
C GLU A 253 7.04 -19.91 -4.51
N ILE A 254 6.46 -18.81 -4.05
CA ILE A 254 5.00 -18.69 -3.89
C ILE A 254 4.31 -18.79 -5.26
N LEU A 255 4.83 -18.11 -6.29
CA LEU A 255 4.27 -18.18 -7.65
C LEU A 255 4.33 -19.58 -8.23
N ARG A 256 5.40 -20.33 -7.97
CA ARG A 256 5.54 -21.73 -8.40
C ARG A 256 4.45 -22.61 -7.75
N ALA A 257 4.21 -22.46 -6.45
CA ALA A 257 3.16 -23.21 -5.75
C ALA A 257 1.75 -22.80 -6.24
N ILE A 258 1.50 -21.51 -6.48
CA ILE A 258 0.24 -21.03 -7.06
C ILE A 258 0.02 -21.64 -8.44
N GLY A 259 1.08 -21.81 -9.25
CA GLY A 259 0.98 -22.42 -10.56
C GLY A 259 0.47 -23.87 -10.56
N GLU A 260 0.61 -24.60 -9.44
CA GLU A 260 0.11 -25.98 -9.31
C GLU A 260 -1.41 -26.07 -9.17
N VAL A 261 -2.05 -25.01 -8.71
CA VAL A 261 -3.52 -24.94 -8.59
C VAL A 261 -4.16 -24.21 -9.79
N ASP A 262 -3.38 -23.84 -10.79
CA ASP A 262 -3.91 -23.27 -12.03
C ASP A 262 -4.74 -24.33 -12.78
N GLY A 263 -6.01 -23.98 -13.04
CA GLY A 263 -7.00 -24.91 -13.61
C GLY A 263 -7.81 -25.73 -12.59
N ASP A 264 -7.51 -25.67 -11.29
CA ASP A 264 -8.42 -26.18 -10.26
C ASP A 264 -9.63 -25.22 -10.13
N PRO A 265 -10.89 -25.70 -10.33
CA PRO A 265 -12.07 -24.86 -10.28
C PRO A 265 -12.34 -24.20 -8.92
N ALA A 266 -11.66 -24.64 -7.85
CA ALA A 266 -11.71 -23.98 -6.55
C ALA A 266 -11.00 -22.63 -6.55
N PHE A 267 -10.04 -22.42 -7.47
CA PHE A 267 -9.19 -21.24 -7.48
C PHE A 267 -9.37 -20.39 -8.74
N ARG A 268 -9.54 -19.10 -8.52
CA ARG A 268 -9.32 -18.07 -9.54
C ARG A 268 -8.04 -17.33 -9.23
N VAL A 269 -7.01 -17.58 -10.00
CA VAL A 269 -5.69 -16.96 -9.82
C VAL A 269 -5.61 -15.69 -10.65
N LEU A 270 -5.16 -14.59 -10.05
CA LEU A 270 -5.05 -13.28 -10.67
C LEU A 270 -3.67 -12.65 -10.38
N PRO A 271 -2.96 -12.17 -11.40
CA PRO A 271 -1.68 -11.47 -11.19
C PRO A 271 -1.83 -10.19 -10.36
N SER A 272 -2.95 -9.49 -10.52
CA SER A 272 -3.31 -8.30 -9.74
C SER A 272 -4.75 -7.89 -10.04
N MET A 273 -5.31 -7.02 -9.20
CA MET A 273 -6.62 -6.41 -9.42
C MET A 273 -6.48 -4.88 -9.45
N LYS A 274 -7.36 -4.20 -10.19
CA LYS A 274 -7.54 -2.75 -10.03
C LYS A 274 -7.97 -2.47 -8.60
N PHE A 275 -7.50 -1.38 -8.03
CA PHE A 275 -7.69 -1.12 -6.60
C PHE A 275 -9.16 -1.08 -6.19
N GLU A 276 -9.99 -0.34 -6.89
CA GLU A 276 -11.44 -0.23 -6.60
C GLU A 276 -12.17 -1.58 -6.77
N TYR A 277 -11.77 -2.37 -7.77
CA TYR A 277 -12.30 -3.73 -7.98
C TYR A 277 -11.89 -4.68 -6.85
N TYR A 278 -10.63 -4.54 -6.38
CA TYR A 278 -10.15 -5.29 -5.22
C TYR A 278 -10.93 -4.92 -3.96
N LEU A 279 -11.17 -3.63 -3.71
CA LEU A 279 -11.95 -3.16 -2.56
C LEU A 279 -13.39 -3.70 -2.58
N THR A 280 -14.02 -3.73 -3.75
CA THR A 280 -15.35 -4.36 -3.92
C THR A 280 -15.28 -5.86 -3.66
N ALA A 281 -14.29 -6.56 -4.21
CA ALA A 281 -14.10 -7.99 -3.95
C ALA A 281 -13.89 -8.25 -2.45
N LEU A 282 -13.05 -7.44 -1.79
CA LEU A 282 -12.80 -7.50 -0.35
C LEU A 282 -14.09 -7.32 0.47
N ARG A 283 -14.89 -6.31 0.15
CA ARG A 283 -16.18 -6.04 0.81
C ARG A 283 -17.14 -7.22 0.75
N HIS A 284 -17.09 -7.99 -0.33
CA HIS A 284 -17.98 -9.14 -0.58
C HIS A 284 -17.34 -10.49 -0.27
N ALA A 285 -16.06 -10.55 0.06
CA ALA A 285 -15.39 -11.77 0.45
C ALA A 285 -15.98 -12.34 1.74
N SER A 286 -16.08 -13.66 1.84
CA SER A 286 -16.47 -14.34 3.07
C SER A 286 -15.39 -14.22 4.15
N VAL A 287 -14.11 -14.21 3.73
CA VAL A 287 -12.94 -14.07 4.60
C VAL A 287 -11.72 -13.69 3.74
N VAL A 288 -10.74 -13.02 4.36
CA VAL A 288 -9.40 -12.82 3.81
C VAL A 288 -8.44 -13.80 4.46
N VAL A 289 -7.62 -14.49 3.67
CA VAL A 289 -6.65 -15.48 4.14
C VAL A 289 -5.26 -15.11 3.65
N GLY A 290 -4.29 -15.08 4.52
CA GLY A 290 -2.90 -14.82 4.15
C GLY A 290 -2.19 -13.85 5.09
N ASN A 291 -1.12 -13.23 4.60
CA ASN A 291 -0.31 -12.30 5.37
C ASN A 291 -0.24 -10.89 4.74
N SER A 292 -1.21 -10.55 3.90
CA SER A 292 -1.34 -9.23 3.33
C SER A 292 -1.76 -8.20 4.39
N SER A 293 -1.24 -6.98 4.29
CA SER A 293 -1.67 -5.86 5.14
C SER A 293 -3.16 -5.57 5.01
N SER A 294 -3.78 -5.93 3.89
CA SER A 294 -5.20 -5.66 3.69
C SER A 294 -6.12 -6.45 4.62
N GLY A 295 -5.67 -7.62 5.11
CA GLY A 295 -6.37 -8.35 6.16
C GLY A 295 -6.40 -7.63 7.50
N ILE A 296 -5.51 -6.65 7.70
CA ILE A 296 -5.37 -5.87 8.93
C ILE A 296 -5.96 -4.47 8.79
N HIS A 297 -5.73 -3.80 7.66
CA HIS A 297 -6.11 -2.40 7.45
C HIS A 297 -7.48 -2.26 6.80
N GLU A 298 -7.71 -2.99 5.69
CA GLU A 298 -8.89 -2.80 4.87
C GLU A 298 -10.05 -3.72 5.28
N ALA A 299 -9.79 -5.01 5.53
CA ALA A 299 -10.85 -5.97 5.85
C ALA A 299 -11.69 -5.58 7.07
N PRO A 300 -11.11 -5.11 8.20
CA PRO A 300 -11.91 -4.68 9.35
C PRO A 300 -12.78 -3.45 9.10
N VAL A 301 -12.43 -2.58 8.14
CA VAL A 301 -13.25 -1.41 7.75
C VAL A 301 -14.58 -1.84 7.15
N TYR A 302 -14.61 -2.99 6.49
CA TYR A 302 -15.85 -3.60 5.96
C TYR A 302 -16.46 -4.66 6.89
N GLY A 303 -15.87 -4.87 8.07
CA GLY A 303 -16.28 -5.92 9.00
C GLY A 303 -16.05 -7.34 8.43
N VAL A 304 -15.16 -7.49 7.46
CA VAL A 304 -14.79 -8.77 6.85
C VAL A 304 -13.77 -9.47 7.74
N PRO A 305 -13.97 -10.77 8.07
CA PRO A 305 -13.01 -11.51 8.86
C PRO A 305 -11.71 -11.75 8.10
N SER A 306 -10.62 -11.86 8.86
CA SER A 306 -9.28 -12.12 8.33
C SER A 306 -8.61 -13.25 9.11
N VAL A 307 -8.08 -14.24 8.40
CA VAL A 307 -7.17 -15.26 8.91
C VAL A 307 -5.75 -14.85 8.55
N ASN A 308 -5.08 -14.16 9.48
CA ASN A 308 -3.73 -13.64 9.31
C ASN A 308 -2.70 -14.72 9.63
N ILE A 309 -1.90 -15.10 8.63
CA ILE A 309 -0.94 -16.19 8.70
C ILE A 309 0.47 -15.68 9.03
N GLY A 310 1.07 -16.26 10.07
CA GLY A 310 2.45 -15.97 10.46
C GLY A 310 2.63 -14.59 11.09
N SER A 311 3.88 -14.10 11.09
CA SER A 311 4.28 -12.93 11.89
C SER A 311 4.38 -11.60 11.13
N ARG A 312 4.19 -11.61 9.80
CA ARG A 312 4.40 -10.41 8.96
C ARG A 312 3.62 -9.19 9.42
N GLN A 313 2.44 -9.40 9.99
CA GLN A 313 1.54 -8.33 10.45
C GLN A 313 1.45 -8.22 11.98
N HIS A 314 2.41 -8.79 12.72
CA HIS A 314 2.44 -8.71 14.18
C HIS A 314 2.44 -7.27 14.69
N ASN A 315 1.74 -7.05 15.81
CA ASN A 315 1.67 -5.78 16.54
C ASN A 315 1.08 -4.60 15.73
N ARG A 316 0.49 -4.86 14.57
CA ARG A 316 0.00 -3.80 13.69
C ARG A 316 -1.34 -3.24 14.13
N PHE A 317 -2.31 -4.12 14.36
CA PHE A 317 -3.65 -3.78 14.84
C PHE A 317 -4.37 -5.03 15.34
N GLU A 318 -5.10 -4.91 16.43
CA GLU A 318 -5.94 -5.96 17.01
C GLU A 318 -7.40 -5.62 16.83
N HIS A 319 -8.18 -6.52 16.24
CA HIS A 319 -9.62 -6.38 16.07
C HIS A 319 -10.28 -7.75 16.15
N PRO A 320 -11.52 -7.87 16.66
CA PRO A 320 -12.22 -9.16 16.77
C PRO A 320 -12.35 -9.92 15.43
N SER A 321 -12.33 -9.21 14.30
CA SER A 321 -12.38 -9.82 12.96
C SER A 321 -11.06 -10.45 12.52
N ILE A 322 -9.95 -10.25 13.24
CA ILE A 322 -8.62 -10.74 12.86
C ILE A 322 -8.26 -11.94 13.73
N GLN A 323 -8.01 -13.08 13.10
CA GLN A 323 -7.49 -14.27 13.76
C GLN A 323 -6.04 -14.50 13.31
N HIS A 324 -5.11 -14.50 14.26
CA HIS A 324 -3.70 -14.79 14.00
C HIS A 324 -3.44 -16.28 14.13
N VAL A 325 -2.87 -16.90 13.10
CA VAL A 325 -2.56 -18.33 13.08
C VAL A 325 -1.12 -18.56 12.62
N PRO A 326 -0.45 -19.64 13.10
CA PRO A 326 0.83 -20.04 12.53
C PRO A 326 0.66 -20.47 11.07
N PHE A 327 1.77 -20.55 10.33
CA PHE A 327 1.78 -21.10 8.97
C PHE A 327 1.68 -22.62 9.02
N ASP A 328 0.49 -23.12 9.33
CA ASP A 328 0.15 -24.55 9.45
C ASP A 328 -1.27 -24.75 8.92
N ALA A 329 -1.44 -25.71 8.03
CA ALA A 329 -2.69 -25.97 7.33
C ALA A 329 -3.85 -26.26 8.28
N GLY A 330 -3.63 -27.02 9.36
CA GLY A 330 -4.68 -27.40 10.33
C GLY A 330 -5.30 -26.20 11.04
N PRO A 331 -4.52 -25.37 11.76
CA PRO A 331 -4.99 -24.13 12.36
C PRO A 331 -5.62 -23.17 11.36
N ILE A 332 -5.07 -23.05 10.13
CA ILE A 332 -5.60 -22.18 9.10
C ILE A 332 -7.01 -22.59 8.66
N VAL A 333 -7.21 -23.89 8.38
CA VAL A 333 -8.54 -24.43 7.99
C VAL A 333 -9.54 -24.27 9.13
N THR A 334 -9.13 -24.51 10.37
CA THR A 334 -9.99 -24.33 11.55
C THR A 334 -10.43 -22.85 11.68
N ALA A 335 -9.51 -21.92 11.55
CA ALA A 335 -9.82 -20.48 11.59
C ALA A 335 -10.69 -20.05 10.40
N LEU A 336 -10.43 -20.60 9.21
CA LEU A 336 -11.24 -20.38 8.01
C LEU A 336 -12.70 -20.83 8.24
N ASP A 337 -12.91 -22.01 8.82
CA ASP A 337 -14.24 -22.55 9.11
C ASP A 337 -15.02 -21.67 10.09
N GLN A 338 -14.35 -21.17 11.12
CA GLN A 338 -14.95 -20.26 12.10
C GLN A 338 -15.26 -18.87 11.51
N ALA A 339 -14.42 -18.39 10.61
CA ALA A 339 -14.52 -17.06 10.02
C ALA A 339 -15.52 -16.98 8.83
N TRP A 340 -15.71 -18.09 8.13
CA TRP A 340 -16.44 -18.10 6.86
C TRP A 340 -17.87 -17.54 6.97
N GLY A 341 -18.13 -16.49 6.20
CA GLY A 341 -19.43 -15.84 6.15
C GLY A 341 -19.83 -15.05 7.40
N THR A 342 -18.95 -14.98 8.41
CA THR A 342 -19.21 -14.11 9.57
C THR A 342 -19.04 -12.65 9.19
N ARG A 343 -19.60 -11.73 9.98
CA ARG A 343 -19.39 -10.28 9.83
C ARG A 343 -19.21 -9.67 11.21
N PHE A 344 -18.35 -8.66 11.26
CA PHE A 344 -18.01 -7.93 12.46
C PHE A 344 -18.45 -6.47 12.33
N GLU A 345 -18.51 -5.76 13.45
CA GLU A 345 -18.73 -4.30 13.43
C GLU A 345 -17.56 -3.64 12.68
N PRO A 346 -17.81 -2.77 11.69
CA PRO A 346 -16.78 -2.03 11.00
C PRO A 346 -15.98 -1.12 11.93
N THR A 347 -14.69 -0.97 11.65
CA THR A 347 -13.83 -0.04 12.39
C THR A 347 -13.39 1.13 11.52
N MET A 348 -13.31 2.32 12.12
CA MET A 348 -12.74 3.52 11.51
C MET A 348 -11.37 3.88 12.11
N HIS A 349 -10.67 2.90 12.68
CA HIS A 349 -9.37 3.10 13.33
C HIS A 349 -8.34 3.79 12.41
N PHE A 350 -8.34 3.43 11.13
CA PHE A 350 -7.40 3.97 10.16
C PHE A 350 -7.92 5.19 9.38
N GLY A 351 -9.11 5.70 9.68
CA GLY A 351 -9.65 6.89 9.02
C GLY A 351 -11.15 6.86 8.81
N SER A 352 -11.71 7.99 8.43
CA SER A 352 -13.15 8.22 8.26
C SER A 352 -13.55 8.65 6.84
N GLY A 353 -12.63 8.55 5.86
CA GLY A 353 -12.92 8.93 4.46
C GLY A 353 -12.74 10.42 4.15
N THR A 354 -11.93 11.12 4.93
CA THR A 354 -11.66 12.57 4.75
C THR A 354 -10.16 12.89 4.67
N SER A 355 -9.35 11.88 4.34
CA SER A 355 -7.89 12.02 4.38
C SER A 355 -7.38 13.00 3.33
N ALA A 356 -7.94 12.98 2.12
CA ALA A 356 -7.57 13.88 1.04
C ALA A 356 -7.88 15.34 1.36
N GLU A 357 -9.05 15.63 1.94
CA GLU A 357 -9.43 16.98 2.40
C GLU A 357 -8.49 17.46 3.51
N SER A 358 -8.19 16.59 4.48
CA SER A 358 -7.30 16.90 5.60
C SER A 358 -5.87 17.17 5.13
N PHE A 359 -5.37 16.37 4.18
CA PHE A 359 -4.08 16.58 3.55
C PHE A 359 -4.01 17.95 2.86
N LEU A 360 -4.99 18.25 2.00
CA LEU A 360 -5.05 19.53 1.28
C LEU A 360 -5.16 20.72 2.25
N ALA A 361 -5.91 20.58 3.34
CA ALA A 361 -6.01 21.60 4.37
C ALA A 361 -4.66 21.90 5.04
N VAL A 362 -3.81 20.87 5.25
CA VAL A 362 -2.44 21.06 5.76
C VAL A 362 -1.58 21.78 4.73
N LEU A 363 -1.64 21.42 3.45
CA LEU A 363 -0.88 22.09 2.39
C LEU A 363 -1.25 23.55 2.21
N ARG A 364 -2.49 23.93 2.48
CA ARG A 364 -2.98 25.32 2.38
C ARG A 364 -2.53 26.23 3.53
N ARG A 365 -1.93 25.64 4.59
CA ARG A 365 -1.40 26.44 5.71
C ARG A 365 -0.06 27.07 5.31
N PRO A 366 0.13 28.39 5.47
CA PRO A 366 1.42 29.03 5.20
C PRO A 366 2.58 28.41 5.97
N GLU A 367 2.32 27.94 7.20
CA GLU A 367 3.31 27.32 8.10
C GLU A 367 3.90 26.04 7.54
N THR A 368 3.18 25.34 6.69
CA THR A 368 3.66 24.14 6.00
C THR A 368 4.90 24.46 5.16
N TRP A 369 4.85 25.56 4.42
CA TRP A 369 5.90 25.97 3.47
C TRP A 369 7.05 26.75 4.11
N THR A 370 6.92 27.12 5.39
CA THR A 370 8.00 27.69 6.19
C THR A 370 8.75 26.65 7.03
N THR A 371 8.38 25.37 6.89
CA THR A 371 9.07 24.26 7.54
C THR A 371 10.54 24.22 7.10
N THR A 372 11.45 24.16 8.09
CA THR A 372 12.88 24.11 7.77
C THR A 372 13.25 22.78 7.12
N VAL A 373 13.99 22.88 6.01
CA VAL A 373 14.54 21.70 5.32
C VAL A 373 15.74 21.09 6.07
N LEU A 374 16.35 21.85 6.99
CA LEU A 374 17.37 21.34 7.90
C LEU A 374 16.70 20.75 9.14
N LYS A 375 16.28 19.52 8.99
CA LYS A 375 15.55 18.81 10.04
C LYS A 375 16.40 18.62 11.31
N GLN A 376 15.78 18.87 12.44
CA GLN A 376 16.37 18.65 13.77
C GLN A 376 15.46 17.71 14.57
N PHE A 377 16.02 17.11 15.63
CA PHE A 377 15.24 16.32 16.57
C PHE A 377 14.52 17.23 17.57
N SER A 378 13.32 16.83 17.96
CA SER A 378 12.67 17.35 19.16
C SER A 378 13.18 16.56 20.37
N ASP A 379 13.58 17.28 21.41
CA ASP A 379 13.92 16.70 22.73
C ASP A 379 12.64 16.27 23.47
#